data_8508048750f5ef682592fa05231f603b
#
_entry.id   8508048750f5ef682592fa05231f603b
#
_cell.length_a   1.000
_cell.length_b   1.000
_cell.length_c   1.000
_cell.angle_alpha   90.00
_cell.angle_beta   90.00
_cell.angle_gamma   90.00
#
_symmetry.space_group_name_H-M   'P 1'
#
loop_
_entity.id
_entity.type
_entity.pdbx_description
1 polymer ?
#
loop_
_entity_poly.entity_id
_entity_poly.type
_entity_poly.pdbx_seq_one_letter_code
_entity_poly.pdbx_strand_id
1 'polypeptide(L)'
;YEHLWFFLLLVAAPRWVLSQVQLQESGPGLVKPSQTLSLTCTVSGGSISSGDYYWSWIRQPPGKGLEWIGYIYYSGSTYYNPSLKSRVTISVDTSKNQFSLKLSSVTAADTAVYYCARATTQRDYGDYVRGLYWYFDLWGPWHPGHCLLRECIRPNPFPPRL
;
A
#
# COMPACT_ATOMS: atom_id res chain seq x y z
N TYR A 1 -51.08 1.41 -12.20
CA TYR A 1 -50.15 2.59 -12.14
C TYR A 1 -49.53 2.78 -10.74
N GLU A 2 -49.98 2.04 -9.73
CA GLU A 2 -49.51 2.20 -8.35
C GLU A 2 -48.08 1.64 -8.10
N HIS A 3 -47.65 0.70 -8.95
CA HIS A 3 -46.31 0.07 -8.76
C HIS A 3 -45.16 0.85 -9.42
N LEU A 4 -45.48 1.83 -10.30
CA LEU A 4 -44.44 2.61 -10.99
C LEU A 4 -43.69 3.55 -10.02
N TRP A 5 -44.38 4.06 -9.01
CA TRP A 5 -43.80 4.91 -7.99
C TRP A 5 -42.81 4.17 -7.08
N PHE A 6 -43.04 2.88 -6.85
CA PHE A 6 -42.14 2.04 -6.06
C PHE A 6 -40.81 1.81 -6.76
N PHE A 7 -40.83 1.63 -8.10
CA PHE A 7 -39.62 1.51 -8.90
C PHE A 7 -38.85 2.82 -9.00
N LEU A 8 -39.53 3.96 -9.06
CA LEU A 8 -38.91 5.28 -9.06
C LEU A 8 -38.20 5.58 -7.71
N LEU A 9 -38.76 5.17 -6.60
CA LEU A 9 -38.17 5.32 -5.28
C LEU A 9 -36.94 4.41 -5.12
N LEU A 10 -36.91 3.23 -5.72
CA LEU A 10 -35.75 2.32 -5.70
C LEU A 10 -34.57 2.85 -6.52
N VAL A 11 -34.85 3.58 -7.61
CA VAL A 11 -33.80 4.20 -8.45
C VAL A 11 -33.27 5.49 -7.80
N ALA A 12 -34.09 6.17 -7.01
CA ALA A 12 -33.74 7.39 -6.29
C ALA A 12 -33.12 7.14 -4.89
N ALA A 13 -32.97 5.87 -4.49
CA ALA A 13 -32.26 5.55 -3.26
C ALA A 13 -30.85 6.16 -3.36
N PRO A 14 -30.48 7.09 -2.46
CA PRO A 14 -29.12 7.63 -2.47
C PRO A 14 -28.19 6.44 -2.35
N ARG A 15 -27.34 6.24 -3.33
CA ARG A 15 -26.22 5.34 -3.21
C ARG A 15 -25.33 5.95 -2.14
N TRP A 16 -25.55 5.55 -0.92
CA TRP A 16 -24.59 5.75 0.16
C TRP A 16 -23.37 4.91 -0.23
N VAL A 17 -22.55 5.48 -1.09
CA VAL A 17 -21.21 4.99 -1.28
C VAL A 17 -20.54 5.24 0.05
N LEU A 18 -20.51 4.21 0.89
CA LEU A 18 -19.61 4.17 2.04
C LEU A 18 -18.24 4.48 1.46
N SER A 19 -17.75 5.68 1.74
CA SER A 19 -16.43 6.12 1.35
C SER A 19 -15.43 5.23 2.09
N GLN A 20 -15.12 4.09 1.49
CA GLN A 20 -14.09 3.20 2.00
C GLN A 20 -12.74 3.84 1.74
N VAL A 21 -11.86 3.77 2.72
CA VAL A 21 -10.47 4.17 2.55
C VAL A 21 -9.86 3.32 1.44
N GLN A 22 -9.23 3.96 0.48
CA GLN A 22 -8.57 3.31 -0.65
C GLN A 22 -7.14 3.82 -0.77
N LEU A 23 -6.26 2.97 -1.25
CA LEU A 23 -4.87 3.30 -1.55
C LEU A 23 -4.67 3.26 -3.06
N GLN A 24 -4.01 4.27 -3.60
CA GLN A 24 -3.69 4.37 -5.02
C GLN A 24 -2.20 4.61 -5.18
N GLU A 25 -1.51 3.69 -5.80
CA GLU A 25 -0.09 3.84 -6.12
C GLU A 25 0.11 4.65 -7.40
N SER A 26 1.21 5.37 -7.46
CA SER A 26 1.70 6.06 -8.64
C SER A 26 3.22 6.09 -8.65
N GLY A 27 3.81 6.10 -9.85
CA GLY A 27 5.24 6.17 -10.02
C GLY A 27 5.69 5.62 -11.38
N PRO A 28 6.98 5.72 -11.70
CA PRO A 28 7.52 5.22 -12.95
C PRO A 28 7.52 3.69 -12.97
N GLY A 29 7.03 3.11 -14.08
CA GLY A 29 7.06 1.65 -14.28
C GLY A 29 8.45 1.08 -14.56
N LEU A 30 9.41 1.91 -14.94
CA LEU A 30 10.78 1.52 -15.29
C LEU A 30 11.77 2.54 -14.75
N VAL A 31 12.80 2.06 -14.06
CA VAL A 31 13.91 2.87 -13.55
C VAL A 31 15.23 2.25 -14.01
N LYS A 32 16.17 3.10 -14.47
CA LYS A 32 17.50 2.64 -14.89
C LYS A 32 18.35 2.24 -13.66
N PRO A 33 19.25 1.26 -13.80
CA PRO A 33 20.20 0.91 -12.74
C PRO A 33 20.95 2.14 -12.20
N SER A 34 21.29 2.10 -10.93
CA SER A 34 21.96 3.18 -10.17
C SER A 34 21.12 4.45 -9.93
N GLN A 35 19.93 4.54 -10.49
CA GLN A 35 19.00 5.64 -10.22
C GLN A 35 18.17 5.38 -8.96
N THR A 36 17.32 6.33 -8.61
CA THR A 36 16.40 6.23 -7.47
C THR A 36 15.00 5.92 -7.96
N LEU A 37 14.42 4.84 -7.44
CA LEU A 37 13.01 4.52 -7.59
C LEU A 37 12.21 5.41 -6.63
N SER A 38 11.22 6.12 -7.15
CA SER A 38 10.29 6.94 -6.36
C SER A 38 8.86 6.49 -6.61
N LEU A 39 8.19 6.06 -5.57
CA LEU A 39 6.79 5.65 -5.61
C LEU A 39 5.98 6.47 -4.62
N THR A 40 4.75 6.78 -4.97
CA THR A 40 3.82 7.50 -4.12
C THR A 40 2.52 6.74 -3.99
N CYS A 41 2.01 6.65 -2.77
CA CYS A 41 0.71 6.09 -2.47
C CYS A 41 -0.20 7.19 -1.94
N THR A 42 -1.33 7.39 -2.61
CA THR A 42 -2.35 8.37 -2.22
C THR A 42 -3.45 7.66 -1.46
N VAL A 43 -3.80 8.20 -0.31
CA VAL A 43 -4.92 7.72 0.53
C VAL A 43 -6.15 8.54 0.18
N SER A 44 -7.24 7.86 -0.21
CA SER A 44 -8.53 8.47 -0.50
C SER A 44 -9.61 7.89 0.40
N GLY A 45 -10.69 8.64 0.62
CA GLY A 45 -11.79 8.21 1.48
C GLY A 45 -11.51 8.27 2.99
N GLY A 46 -10.36 8.81 3.39
CA GLY A 46 -9.94 8.98 4.77
C GLY A 46 -8.71 9.86 4.88
N SER A 47 -8.29 10.18 6.11
CA SER A 47 -7.08 10.96 6.36
C SER A 47 -5.93 10.06 6.80
N ILE A 48 -4.74 10.31 6.28
CA ILE A 48 -3.51 9.61 6.65
C ILE A 48 -3.15 9.83 8.13
N SER A 49 -3.60 10.94 8.72
CA SER A 49 -3.37 11.30 10.11
C SER A 49 -4.48 10.83 11.06
N SER A 50 -5.52 10.18 10.55
CA SER A 50 -6.60 9.66 11.39
C SER A 50 -6.30 8.23 11.84
N GLY A 51 -6.49 7.96 13.13
CA GLY A 51 -6.31 6.64 13.72
C GLY A 51 -4.84 6.25 13.95
N ASP A 52 -4.66 5.11 14.60
CA ASP A 52 -3.34 4.56 14.93
C ASP A 52 -2.87 3.60 13.83
N TYR A 53 -2.70 4.15 12.63
CA TYR A 53 -2.28 3.37 11.47
C TYR A 53 -0.83 3.63 11.11
N TYR A 54 -0.20 2.60 10.57
CA TYR A 54 1.13 2.64 9.99
C TYR A 54 1.01 2.42 8.49
N TRP A 55 1.71 3.20 7.72
CA TRP A 55 1.67 3.18 6.27
C TRP A 55 2.94 2.50 5.77
N SER A 56 2.77 1.36 5.12
CA SER A 56 3.86 0.44 4.81
C SER A 56 4.08 0.29 3.33
N TRP A 57 5.33 -0.04 2.98
CA TRP A 57 5.72 -0.50 1.66
C TRP A 57 6.21 -1.94 1.73
N ILE A 58 5.75 -2.75 0.79
CA ILE A 58 6.07 -4.16 0.65
C ILE A 58 6.44 -4.40 -0.82
N ARG A 59 7.34 -5.33 -1.09
CA ARG A 59 7.65 -5.73 -2.45
C ARG A 59 7.62 -7.25 -2.61
N GLN A 60 7.42 -7.69 -3.83
CA GLN A 60 7.46 -9.09 -4.21
C GLN A 60 8.33 -9.27 -5.45
N PRO A 61 9.56 -9.76 -5.32
CA PRO A 61 10.38 -10.13 -6.46
C PRO A 61 9.74 -11.29 -7.25
N PRO A 62 10.03 -11.41 -8.57
CA PRO A 62 9.49 -12.49 -9.38
C PRO A 62 9.83 -13.87 -8.81
N GLY A 63 8.78 -14.70 -8.63
CA GLY A 63 8.93 -16.07 -8.11
C GLY A 63 9.33 -16.17 -6.64
N LYS A 64 9.30 -15.06 -5.89
CA LYS A 64 9.63 -15.02 -4.45
C LYS A 64 8.43 -14.59 -3.61
N GLY A 65 8.58 -14.72 -2.30
CA GLY A 65 7.60 -14.25 -1.33
C GLY A 65 7.60 -12.73 -1.17
N LEU A 66 6.68 -12.24 -0.34
CA LEU A 66 6.60 -10.84 0.03
C LEU A 66 7.81 -10.46 0.91
N GLU A 67 8.40 -9.33 0.61
CA GLU A 67 9.47 -8.72 1.42
C GLU A 67 8.98 -7.36 1.92
N TRP A 68 8.96 -7.22 3.23
CA TRP A 68 8.62 -5.95 3.85
C TRP A 68 9.79 -4.96 3.74
N ILE A 69 9.49 -3.70 3.34
CA ILE A 69 10.48 -2.65 3.14
C ILE A 69 10.58 -1.74 4.36
N GLY A 70 9.44 -1.27 4.85
CA GLY A 70 9.38 -0.36 5.98
C GLY A 70 8.00 0.23 6.18
N TYR A 71 7.85 1.00 7.26
CA TYR A 71 6.63 1.76 7.51
C TYR A 71 6.95 3.17 8.01
N ILE A 72 5.94 4.02 7.90
CA ILE A 72 5.92 5.37 8.47
C ILE A 72 4.62 5.59 9.23
N TYR A 73 4.72 6.29 10.34
CA TYR A 73 3.59 6.84 11.07
C TYR A 73 3.34 8.29 10.63
N TYR A 74 2.12 8.79 10.76
CA TYR A 74 1.79 10.15 10.30
C TYR A 74 2.64 11.25 10.94
N SER A 75 3.20 11.01 12.13
CA SER A 75 4.12 11.93 12.81
C SER A 75 5.51 12.01 12.16
N GLY A 76 5.80 11.16 11.18
CA GLY A 76 7.11 11.05 10.53
C GLY A 76 8.03 9.97 11.09
N SER A 77 7.63 9.27 12.15
CA SER A 77 8.40 8.15 12.70
C SER A 77 8.46 7.00 11.71
N THR A 78 9.65 6.54 11.38
CA THR A 78 9.91 5.50 10.38
C THR A 78 10.64 4.29 10.99
N TYR A 79 10.37 3.12 10.41
CA TYR A 79 11.14 1.92 10.66
C TYR A 79 11.36 1.17 9.35
N TYR A 80 12.57 0.72 9.11
CA TYR A 80 12.97 0.08 7.86
C TYR A 80 13.45 -1.34 8.08
N ASN A 81 13.28 -2.17 7.05
CA ASN A 81 13.94 -3.49 7.02
C ASN A 81 15.45 -3.28 7.09
N PRO A 82 16.14 -3.92 8.04
CA PRO A 82 17.60 -3.75 8.24
C PRO A 82 18.41 -4.02 6.97
N SER A 83 17.97 -4.94 6.11
CA SER A 83 18.64 -5.28 4.84
C SER A 83 18.60 -4.16 3.80
N LEU A 84 17.63 -3.26 3.90
CA LEU A 84 17.36 -2.18 2.93
C LEU A 84 17.58 -0.79 3.52
N LYS A 85 17.75 -0.67 4.82
CA LYS A 85 17.76 0.59 5.57
C LYS A 85 18.68 1.66 4.98
N SER A 86 19.85 1.26 4.47
CA SER A 86 20.83 2.20 3.91
C SER A 86 20.40 2.87 2.59
N ARG A 87 19.43 2.28 1.90
CA ARG A 87 18.98 2.74 0.57
C ARG A 87 17.55 3.24 0.54
N VAL A 88 16.79 3.06 1.62
CA VAL A 88 15.35 3.34 1.68
C VAL A 88 15.09 4.61 2.45
N THR A 89 14.19 5.43 1.92
CA THR A 89 13.60 6.57 2.62
C THR A 89 12.08 6.55 2.38
N ILE A 90 11.31 6.54 3.46
CA ILE A 90 9.86 6.69 3.41
C ILE A 90 9.51 8.05 4.01
N SER A 91 8.64 8.78 3.35
CA SER A 91 8.16 10.10 3.78
C SER A 91 6.64 10.17 3.72
N VAL A 92 6.06 11.05 4.49
CA VAL A 92 4.62 11.33 4.52
C VAL A 92 4.37 12.80 4.25
N ASP A 93 3.35 13.09 3.43
CA ASP A 93 2.83 14.43 3.21
C ASP A 93 1.34 14.43 3.60
N THR A 94 1.07 14.90 4.80
CA THR A 94 -0.28 14.95 5.36
C THR A 94 -1.18 15.94 4.63
N SER A 95 -0.61 16.97 4.01
CA SER A 95 -1.38 17.98 3.26
C SER A 95 -1.94 17.42 1.95
N LYS A 96 -1.22 16.49 1.32
CA LYS A 96 -1.63 15.79 0.10
C LYS A 96 -2.24 14.43 0.37
N ASN A 97 -2.29 14.01 1.63
CA ASN A 97 -2.76 12.68 2.02
C ASN A 97 -2.01 11.54 1.32
N GLN A 98 -0.68 11.64 1.27
CA GLN A 98 0.20 10.76 0.54
C GLN A 98 1.39 10.30 1.40
N PHE A 99 1.91 9.13 1.09
CA PHE A 99 3.20 8.68 1.59
C PHE A 99 4.03 8.09 0.45
N SER A 100 5.33 8.27 0.50
CA SER A 100 6.22 8.00 -0.62
C SER A 100 7.39 7.13 -0.20
N LEU A 101 7.83 6.28 -1.13
CA LEU A 101 9.02 5.46 -1.03
C LEU A 101 10.08 5.99 -1.98
N LYS A 102 11.31 6.12 -1.50
CA LYS A 102 12.50 6.31 -2.33
C LYS A 102 13.48 5.18 -2.05
N LEU A 103 13.87 4.48 -3.10
CA LEU A 103 14.90 3.43 -3.06
C LEU A 103 16.03 3.88 -3.96
N SER A 104 17.19 4.17 -3.37
CA SER A 104 18.37 4.66 -4.08
C SER A 104 19.22 3.53 -4.64
N SER A 105 20.03 3.83 -5.66
CA SER A 105 21.01 2.92 -6.25
C SER A 105 20.42 1.58 -6.62
N VAL A 106 19.29 1.61 -7.35
CA VAL A 106 18.57 0.38 -7.73
C VAL A 106 19.39 -0.49 -8.65
N THR A 107 19.24 -1.80 -8.50
CA THR A 107 19.88 -2.83 -9.31
C THR A 107 18.81 -3.80 -9.86
N ALA A 108 19.22 -4.74 -10.68
CA ALA A 108 18.33 -5.79 -11.18
C ALA A 108 17.69 -6.60 -10.04
N ALA A 109 18.35 -6.73 -8.88
CA ALA A 109 17.82 -7.40 -7.71
C ALA A 109 16.63 -6.67 -7.06
N ASP A 110 16.42 -5.38 -7.35
CA ASP A 110 15.29 -4.59 -6.88
C ASP A 110 14.07 -4.70 -7.80
N THR A 111 14.17 -5.49 -8.88
CA THR A 111 13.03 -5.81 -9.74
C THR A 111 11.98 -6.56 -8.95
N ALA A 112 10.83 -5.96 -8.77
CA ALA A 112 9.74 -6.50 -7.97
C ALA A 112 8.43 -5.79 -8.28
N VAL A 113 7.33 -6.39 -7.86
CA VAL A 113 6.06 -5.67 -7.71
C VAL A 113 6.09 -4.99 -6.36
N TYR A 114 5.78 -3.71 -6.32
CA TYR A 114 5.73 -2.91 -5.09
C TYR A 114 4.28 -2.67 -4.71
N TYR A 115 4.00 -2.76 -3.42
CA TYR A 115 2.67 -2.54 -2.85
C TYR A 115 2.77 -1.52 -1.73
N CYS A 116 1.81 -0.63 -1.66
CA CYS A 116 1.55 0.13 -0.45
C CYS A 116 0.40 -0.52 0.35
N ALA A 117 0.50 -0.45 1.65
CA ALA A 117 -0.49 -1.04 2.54
C ALA A 117 -0.65 -0.24 3.82
N ARG A 118 -1.84 -0.31 4.40
CA ARG A 118 -2.11 0.18 5.74
C ARG A 118 -1.95 -0.97 6.73
N ALA A 119 -1.21 -0.75 7.79
CA ALA A 119 -1.06 -1.68 8.89
C ALA A 119 -1.64 -1.11 10.18
N THR A 120 -2.19 -1.96 10.99
CA THR A 120 -2.66 -1.63 12.32
C THR A 120 -2.11 -2.63 13.34
N THR A 121 -2.15 -2.23 14.60
CA THR A 121 -1.74 -3.10 15.70
C THR A 121 -2.97 -3.55 16.47
N GLN A 122 -3.07 -4.83 16.71
CA GLN A 122 -4.08 -5.38 17.62
C GLN A 122 -3.40 -5.85 18.89
N ARG A 123 -3.90 -5.39 20.04
CA ARG A 123 -3.52 -5.97 21.33
C ARG A 123 -4.44 -7.14 21.62
N ASP A 124 -3.86 -8.30 21.75
CA ASP A 124 -4.59 -9.45 22.27
C ASP A 124 -4.55 -9.38 23.81
N TYR A 125 -5.74 -9.33 24.41
CA TYR A 125 -5.94 -9.34 25.87
C TYR A 125 -6.16 -10.76 26.41
N GLY A 126 -5.68 -11.78 25.71
CA GLY A 126 -5.70 -13.16 26.20
C GLY A 126 -4.81 -13.32 27.44
N ASP A 127 -5.26 -14.14 28.38
CA ASP A 127 -4.76 -14.24 29.76
C ASP A 127 -3.26 -14.60 29.94
N TYR A 128 -2.55 -14.98 28.89
CA TYR A 128 -1.15 -15.47 29.04
C TYR A 128 -0.13 -14.96 28.03
N VAL A 129 -0.52 -14.24 26.96
CA VAL A 129 0.45 -13.73 25.98
C VAL A 129 0.08 -12.28 25.61
N ARG A 130 0.83 -11.34 26.17
CA ARG A 130 0.80 -9.94 25.71
C ARG A 130 1.53 -9.85 24.37
N GLY A 131 0.87 -10.23 23.29
CA GLY A 131 1.37 -10.08 21.93
C GLY A 131 0.82 -8.82 21.28
N LEU A 132 1.69 -8.03 20.67
CA LEU A 132 1.31 -6.97 19.75
C LEU A 132 1.39 -7.57 18.34
N TYR A 133 0.25 -7.81 17.71
CA TYR A 133 0.20 -8.35 16.37
C TYR A 133 0.05 -7.22 15.35
N TRP A 134 0.85 -7.28 14.29
CA TRP A 134 0.77 -6.39 13.14
C TRP A 134 0.05 -7.12 12.02
N TYR A 135 -0.95 -6.48 11.43
CA TYR A 135 -1.59 -7.01 10.24
C TYR A 135 -1.89 -5.89 9.25
N PHE A 136 -1.86 -6.24 7.97
CA PHE A 136 -2.23 -5.33 6.90
C PHE A 136 -3.72 -5.47 6.63
N ASP A 137 -4.49 -4.43 6.92
CA ASP A 137 -5.94 -4.42 6.75
C ASP A 137 -6.39 -3.85 5.41
N LEU A 138 -5.50 -3.12 4.73
CA LEU A 138 -5.78 -2.49 3.46
C LEU A 138 -4.53 -2.51 2.57
N TRP A 139 -4.72 -2.92 1.31
CA TRP A 139 -3.69 -2.96 0.28
C TRP A 139 -4.06 -2.03 -0.86
N GLY A 140 -3.06 -1.36 -1.45
CA GLY A 140 -3.22 -0.66 -2.71
C GLY A 140 -3.54 -1.62 -3.85
N PRO A 141 -4.23 -1.14 -4.90
CA PRO A 141 -4.45 -1.95 -6.09
C PRO A 141 -3.09 -2.31 -6.70
N TRP A 142 -3.00 -3.56 -7.14
CA TRP A 142 -1.83 -4.05 -7.84
C TRP A 142 -1.56 -3.21 -9.09
N HIS A 143 -0.38 -2.58 -9.16
CA HIS A 143 0.11 -1.99 -10.38
C HIS A 143 1.10 -2.96 -11.05
N PRO A 144 0.89 -3.29 -12.33
CA PRO A 144 1.83 -4.13 -13.06
C PRO A 144 3.18 -3.43 -13.14
N GLY A 145 4.09 -3.93 -12.30
CA GLY A 145 5.49 -3.91 -12.52
C GLY A 145 6.22 -2.59 -12.53
N HIS A 146 6.71 -2.18 -11.39
CA HIS A 146 7.99 -1.49 -11.39
C HIS A 146 9.08 -2.55 -11.67
N CYS A 147 9.30 -2.83 -12.93
CA CYS A 147 10.32 -3.78 -13.38
C CYS A 147 11.49 -3.02 -13.96
N LEU A 148 12.69 -3.29 -13.47
CA LEU A 148 13.92 -2.68 -13.97
C LEU A 148 14.41 -3.32 -15.27
N LEU A 149 13.84 -4.43 -15.70
CA LEU A 149 14.20 -5.16 -16.90
C LEU A 149 12.96 -5.55 -17.74
N ARG A 150 13.11 -5.64 -19.03
CA ARG A 150 12.05 -5.98 -20.02
C ARG A 150 11.28 -7.29 -19.76
N GLU A 151 11.72 -8.12 -18.82
CA GLU A 151 11.18 -9.46 -18.60
C GLU A 151 10.00 -9.53 -17.61
N CYS A 152 9.62 -8.45 -16.98
CA CYS A 152 8.48 -8.43 -16.03
C CYS A 152 7.11 -8.22 -16.71
N ILE A 153 6.94 -8.58 -17.96
CA ILE A 153 5.72 -8.27 -18.75
C ILE A 153 4.55 -9.22 -18.44
N ARG A 154 4.69 -10.22 -17.58
CA ARG A 154 3.55 -11.07 -17.23
C ARG A 154 3.02 -10.75 -15.84
N PRO A 155 1.82 -10.14 -15.76
CA PRO A 155 1.13 -10.02 -14.49
C PRO A 155 0.80 -11.41 -13.96
N ASN A 156 1.13 -11.64 -12.69
CA ASN A 156 0.62 -12.81 -11.99
C ASN A 156 -0.87 -12.55 -11.70
N PRO A 157 -1.82 -13.34 -12.24
CA PRO A 157 -3.26 -13.04 -12.15
C PRO A 157 -3.87 -13.34 -10.76
N PHE A 158 -3.06 -13.73 -9.79
CA PHE A 158 -3.56 -14.09 -8.47
C PHE A 158 -2.98 -13.15 -7.38
N PRO A 159 -3.86 -12.53 -6.56
CA PRO A 159 -3.40 -11.86 -5.36
C PRO A 159 -2.71 -12.89 -4.43
N PRO A 160 -1.72 -12.47 -3.63
CA PRO A 160 -1.09 -13.37 -2.68
C PRO A 160 -2.16 -13.91 -1.73
N ARG A 161 -2.29 -15.23 -1.66
CA ARG A 161 -3.04 -15.87 -0.58
C ARG A 161 -2.19 -15.74 0.67
N LEU A 162 -2.80 -15.18 1.70
CA LEU A 162 -2.27 -15.17 3.07
C LEU A 162 -2.21 -16.61 3.60
#